data_b2dbbe4b1a3bd558c78c7090845198cc
#
_entry.id   b2dbbe4b1a3bd558c78c7090845198cc
#
_cell.length_a   1.000
_cell.length_b   1.000
_cell.length_c   1.000
_cell.angle_alpha   90.00
_cell.angle_beta   90.00
_cell.angle_gamma   90.00
#
_symmetry.space_group_name_H-M   'P 1'
#
loop_
_entity.id
_entity.type
_entity.pdbx_description
1 polymer ?
#
loop_
_entity_poly.entity_id
_entity_poly.type
_entity_poly.pdbx_seq_one_letter_code
_entity_poly.pdbx_strand_id
1 'polypeptide(L)'
;LWQARKKCPDLQVVPPHHDKYKHYSRLINEIYGRFTDMVEPFSIDESWLDVTASRRLFGDGKYIADTIRKTVREELGLTLSAGVSFNKIFAKMGSEYKKPDATTVISRDNYKKILWPMPVSEMFFVGGATAQKLNKAGIMTIGQLAQTERALLENMLGKHGSQLYDYANGLDDS
;
A
#
# COMPACT_ATOMS: atom_id res chain seq x y z
N LEU A 1 -15.74 18.29 -1.14
CA LEU A 1 -16.54 18.97 -0.09
C LEU A 1 -18.05 18.76 -0.29
N TRP A 2 -18.60 18.99 -1.49
CA TRP A 2 -20.03 18.80 -1.78
C TRP A 2 -20.54 17.39 -1.46
N GLN A 3 -19.84 16.35 -1.89
CA GLN A 3 -20.20 14.95 -1.59
C GLN A 3 -20.13 14.64 -0.08
N ALA A 4 -19.16 15.21 0.62
CA ALA A 4 -19.03 15.04 2.07
C ALA A 4 -20.21 15.70 2.81
N ARG A 5 -20.59 16.93 2.45
CA ARG A 5 -21.77 17.60 3.01
C ARG A 5 -23.07 16.85 2.72
N LYS A 6 -23.18 16.21 1.54
CA LYS A 6 -24.35 15.37 1.22
C LYS A 6 -24.47 14.15 2.14
N LYS A 7 -23.34 13.58 2.56
CA LYS A 7 -23.29 12.42 3.48
C LYS A 7 -23.41 12.83 4.96
N CYS A 8 -22.91 14.01 5.29
CA CYS A 8 -22.91 14.55 6.65
C CYS A 8 -23.28 16.04 6.58
N PRO A 9 -24.58 16.41 6.72
CA PRO A 9 -25.04 17.80 6.60
C PRO A 9 -24.39 18.75 7.61
N ASP A 10 -24.12 18.27 8.83
CA ASP A 10 -23.51 19.03 9.93
C ASP A 10 -21.99 19.02 9.91
N LEU A 11 -21.38 18.68 8.76
CA LEU A 11 -19.92 18.61 8.59
C LEU A 11 -19.27 19.96 8.91
N GLN A 12 -18.39 19.97 9.91
CA GLN A 12 -17.53 21.11 10.19
C GLN A 12 -16.27 21.04 9.30
N VAL A 13 -15.99 22.15 8.62
CA VAL A 13 -14.83 22.28 7.75
C VAL A 13 -13.78 23.13 8.43
N VAL A 14 -12.59 22.58 8.63
CA VAL A 14 -11.45 23.28 9.20
C VAL A 14 -10.36 23.47 8.14
N PRO A 15 -9.58 24.56 8.20
CA PRO A 15 -8.47 24.78 7.29
C PRO A 15 -7.39 23.68 7.47
N PRO A 16 -6.75 23.20 6.38
CA PRO A 16 -5.63 22.28 6.49
C PRO A 16 -4.37 23.02 6.99
N HIS A 17 -3.53 22.31 7.74
CA HIS A 17 -2.24 22.82 8.24
C HIS A 17 -1.08 22.09 7.56
N HIS A 18 -0.83 22.37 6.28
CA HIS A 18 0.18 21.70 5.46
C HIS A 18 1.59 21.72 6.07
N ASP A 19 1.96 22.79 6.76
CA ASP A 19 3.27 22.90 7.43
C ASP A 19 3.42 21.86 8.55
N LYS A 20 2.35 21.63 9.33
CA LYS A 20 2.32 20.57 10.34
C LYS A 20 2.42 19.18 9.70
N TYR A 21 1.70 18.95 8.58
CA TYR A 21 1.76 17.65 7.88
C TYR A 21 3.17 17.37 7.39
N LYS A 22 3.84 18.34 6.76
CA LYS A 22 5.24 18.22 6.33
C LYS A 22 6.20 18.00 7.50
N HIS A 23 5.97 18.70 8.61
CA HIS A 23 6.79 18.55 9.81
C HIS A 23 6.71 17.11 10.35
N TYR A 24 5.51 16.57 10.55
CA TYR A 24 5.36 15.20 11.04
C TYR A 24 5.82 14.15 10.03
N SER A 25 5.59 14.36 8.73
CA SER A 25 6.14 13.52 7.67
C SER A 25 7.67 13.40 7.79
N ARG A 26 8.37 14.51 7.98
CA ARG A 26 9.82 14.52 8.17
C ARG A 26 10.24 13.74 9.41
N LEU A 27 9.59 14.00 10.56
CA LEU A 27 9.90 13.29 11.82
C LEU A 27 9.71 11.78 11.69
N ILE A 28 8.65 11.35 11.00
CA ILE A 28 8.40 9.92 10.75
C ILE A 28 9.49 9.34 9.85
N ASN A 29 9.90 10.04 8.78
CA ASN A 29 10.98 9.56 7.92
C ASN A 29 12.34 9.54 8.64
N GLU A 30 12.60 10.44 9.59
CA GLU A 30 13.76 10.39 10.47
C GLU A 30 13.75 9.13 11.37
N ILE A 31 12.57 8.71 11.85
CA ILE A 31 12.42 7.44 12.56
C ILE A 31 12.72 6.26 11.64
N TYR A 32 12.20 6.27 10.39
CA TYR A 32 12.49 5.22 9.40
C TYR A 32 13.99 5.06 9.15
N GLY A 33 14.70 6.18 9.03
CA GLY A 33 16.16 6.21 8.85
C GLY A 33 16.98 5.58 9.97
N ARG A 34 16.40 5.32 11.15
CA ARG A 34 17.06 4.57 12.24
C ARG A 34 17.13 3.06 11.96
N PHE A 35 16.31 2.57 11.04
CA PHE A 35 16.20 1.13 10.73
C PHE A 35 16.82 0.76 9.39
N THR A 36 16.87 1.69 8.46
CA THR A 36 17.48 1.50 7.13
C THR A 36 17.81 2.85 6.50
N ASP A 37 18.87 2.91 5.71
CA ASP A 37 19.19 4.04 4.84
C ASP A 37 18.43 4.00 3.49
N MET A 38 17.79 2.87 3.19
CA MET A 38 16.99 2.65 1.99
C MET A 38 15.52 3.05 2.22
N VAL A 39 15.29 4.33 2.45
CA VAL A 39 13.94 4.91 2.60
C VAL A 39 13.57 5.64 1.32
N GLU A 40 12.45 5.25 0.70
CA GLU A 40 11.91 5.88 -0.50
C GLU A 40 10.54 6.51 -0.18
N PRO A 41 10.48 7.84 0.02
CA PRO A 41 9.21 8.54 0.17
C PRO A 41 8.37 8.47 -1.11
N PHE A 42 7.11 8.06 -0.99
CA PHE A 42 6.16 8.00 -2.10
C PHE A 42 5.20 9.19 -2.09
N SER A 43 4.73 9.55 -0.90
CA SER A 43 3.88 10.72 -0.70
C SER A 43 4.22 11.40 0.63
N ILE A 44 3.44 12.39 1.04
CA ILE A 44 3.65 13.10 2.31
C ILE A 44 3.51 12.18 3.53
N ASP A 45 2.75 11.10 3.42
CA ASP A 45 2.39 10.18 4.50
C ASP A 45 2.74 8.71 4.22
N GLU A 46 3.43 8.45 3.11
CA GLU A 46 3.78 7.09 2.69
C GLU A 46 5.25 6.99 2.27
N SER A 47 5.91 5.92 2.72
CA SER A 47 7.28 5.58 2.32
C SER A 47 7.44 4.07 2.20
N TRP A 48 8.29 3.63 1.26
CA TRP A 48 8.81 2.28 1.25
C TRP A 48 10.16 2.22 1.96
N LEU A 49 10.41 1.13 2.64
CA LEU A 49 11.64 0.85 3.34
C LEU A 49 12.17 -0.51 2.89
N ASP A 50 13.35 -0.55 2.29
CA ASP A 50 14.04 -1.81 2.13
C ASP A 50 14.86 -2.11 3.39
N VAL A 51 14.39 -3.11 4.13
CA VAL A 51 15.00 -3.55 5.39
C VAL A 51 15.77 -4.86 5.24
N THR A 52 16.03 -5.31 4.00
CA THR A 52 16.68 -6.59 3.71
C THR A 52 18.04 -6.69 4.39
N ALA A 53 18.89 -5.68 4.26
CA ALA A 53 20.20 -5.63 4.89
C ALA A 53 20.13 -5.45 6.41
N SER A 54 19.10 -4.77 6.90
CA SER A 54 18.92 -4.43 8.32
C SER A 54 18.43 -5.59 9.18
N ARG A 55 17.94 -6.68 8.56
CA ARG A 55 17.37 -7.84 9.27
C ARG A 55 18.33 -8.51 10.27
N ARG A 56 19.64 -8.47 10.00
CA ARG A 56 20.65 -9.03 10.91
C ARG A 56 20.78 -8.23 12.21
N LEU A 57 20.49 -6.93 12.15
CA LEU A 57 20.61 -6.02 13.31
C LEU A 57 19.30 -5.92 14.09
N PHE A 58 18.16 -5.84 13.38
CA PHE A 58 16.88 -5.47 13.97
C PHE A 58 15.84 -6.60 13.97
N GLY A 59 16.14 -7.77 13.38
CA GLY A 59 15.17 -8.86 13.26
C GLY A 59 14.42 -8.88 11.92
N ASP A 60 13.33 -9.66 11.85
CA ASP A 60 12.55 -9.79 10.61
C ASP A 60 11.74 -8.52 10.28
N GLY A 61 11.23 -8.47 9.06
CA GLY A 61 10.47 -7.30 8.58
C GLY A 61 9.22 -7.00 9.41
N LYS A 62 8.58 -8.02 9.98
CA LYS A 62 7.41 -7.80 10.86
C LYS A 62 7.84 -7.15 12.18
N TYR A 63 8.90 -7.63 12.77
CA TYR A 63 9.43 -7.08 14.04
C TYR A 63 9.87 -5.62 13.83
N ILE A 64 10.57 -5.33 12.73
CA ILE A 64 10.96 -3.95 12.36
C ILE A 64 9.73 -3.06 12.22
N ALA A 65 8.72 -3.49 11.46
CA ALA A 65 7.49 -2.74 11.26
C ALA A 65 6.72 -2.49 12.57
N ASP A 66 6.61 -3.48 13.44
CA ASP A 66 5.97 -3.33 14.75
C ASP A 66 6.76 -2.37 15.66
N THR A 67 8.10 -2.43 15.61
CA THR A 67 8.97 -1.50 16.35
C THR A 67 8.81 -0.08 15.86
N ILE A 68 8.81 0.14 14.55
CA ILE A 68 8.56 1.46 13.94
C ILE A 68 7.20 2.02 14.39
N ARG A 69 6.13 1.21 14.31
CA ARG A 69 4.78 1.61 14.75
C ARG A 69 4.76 2.04 16.21
N LYS A 70 5.41 1.24 17.07
CA LYS A 70 5.55 1.55 18.50
C LYS A 70 6.31 2.87 18.71
N THR A 71 7.46 3.04 18.06
CA THR A 71 8.29 4.25 18.15
C THR A 71 7.53 5.51 17.73
N VAL A 72 6.83 5.46 16.58
CA VAL A 72 6.02 6.58 16.11
C VAL A 72 4.92 6.94 17.09
N ARG A 73 4.29 5.95 17.70
CA ARG A 73 3.26 6.19 18.72
C ARG A 73 3.84 6.82 19.98
N GLU A 74 4.96 6.32 20.47
CA GLU A 74 5.58 6.78 21.72
C GLU A 74 6.23 8.16 21.59
N GLU A 75 6.90 8.43 20.45
CA GLU A 75 7.61 9.71 20.26
C GLU A 75 6.73 10.81 19.67
N LEU A 76 5.75 10.48 18.82
CA LEU A 76 4.97 11.46 18.07
C LEU A 76 3.47 11.46 18.41
N GLY A 77 2.98 10.47 19.16
CA GLY A 77 1.55 10.32 19.45
C GLY A 77 0.70 9.98 18.23
N LEU A 78 1.32 9.52 17.13
CA LEU A 78 0.65 9.16 15.89
C LEU A 78 0.60 7.64 15.72
N THR A 79 -0.32 7.17 14.88
CA THR A 79 -0.41 5.77 14.48
C THR A 79 -0.13 5.62 13.00
N LEU A 80 0.41 4.47 12.59
CA LEU A 80 0.58 4.11 11.21
C LEU A 80 0.23 2.64 10.96
N SER A 81 -0.09 2.29 9.72
CA SER A 81 -0.26 0.91 9.29
C SER A 81 0.88 0.52 8.37
N ALA A 82 1.44 -0.66 8.58
CA ALA A 82 2.58 -1.17 7.83
C ALA A 82 2.24 -2.45 7.08
N GLY A 83 2.62 -2.51 5.81
CA GLY A 83 2.64 -3.73 5.02
C GLY A 83 4.07 -4.25 4.92
N VAL A 84 4.26 -5.52 5.20
CA VAL A 84 5.55 -6.21 5.08
C VAL A 84 5.45 -7.23 3.97
N SER A 85 6.28 -7.10 2.95
CA SER A 85 6.24 -8.01 1.81
C SER A 85 7.61 -8.13 1.14
N PHE A 86 7.66 -8.88 0.05
CA PHE A 86 8.85 -9.10 -0.77
C PHE A 86 8.92 -8.20 -2.01
N ASN A 87 7.95 -7.31 -2.20
CA ASN A 87 7.94 -6.25 -3.20
C ASN A 87 7.11 -5.04 -2.71
N LYS A 88 7.27 -3.90 -3.38
CA LYS A 88 6.62 -2.63 -3.03
C LYS A 88 5.09 -2.69 -3.18
N ILE A 89 4.59 -3.33 -4.24
CA ILE A 89 3.16 -3.43 -4.54
C ILE A 89 2.41 -4.13 -3.41
N PHE A 90 2.89 -5.31 -3.01
CA PHE A 90 2.24 -6.08 -1.95
C PHE A 90 2.46 -5.48 -0.55
N ALA A 91 3.59 -4.79 -0.34
CA ALA A 91 3.80 -4.01 0.89
C ALA A 91 2.76 -2.89 0.99
N LYS A 92 2.54 -2.12 -0.09
CA LYS A 92 1.51 -1.08 -0.13
C LYS A 92 0.11 -1.64 0.11
N MET A 93 -0.26 -2.73 -0.55
CA MET A 93 -1.56 -3.39 -0.34
C MET A 93 -1.70 -3.92 1.09
N GLY A 94 -0.63 -4.45 1.67
CA GLY A 94 -0.59 -4.90 3.06
C GLY A 94 -0.85 -3.78 4.05
N SER A 95 -0.33 -2.58 3.82
CA SER A 95 -0.56 -1.43 4.69
C SER A 95 -2.01 -0.97 4.71
N GLU A 96 -2.77 -1.20 3.64
CA GLU A 96 -4.20 -0.88 3.54
C GLU A 96 -5.12 -1.98 4.12
N TYR A 97 -4.65 -3.23 4.16
CA TYR A 97 -5.48 -4.41 4.41
C TYR A 97 -6.14 -4.45 5.80
N LYS A 98 -5.46 -3.96 6.83
CA LYS A 98 -5.93 -3.98 8.23
C LYS A 98 -5.85 -2.61 8.91
N LYS A 99 -6.12 -1.52 8.18
CA LYS A 99 -6.18 -0.19 8.83
C LYS A 99 -7.30 -0.10 9.86
N PRO A 100 -7.14 0.69 10.92
CA PRO A 100 -5.95 1.47 11.29
C PRO A 100 -4.96 0.67 12.14
N ASP A 101 -3.74 1.22 12.28
CA ASP A 101 -2.71 0.85 13.26
C ASP A 101 -2.41 -0.65 13.33
N ALA A 102 -2.09 -1.25 12.20
CA ALA A 102 -1.81 -2.67 12.08
C ALA A 102 -0.57 -2.96 11.24
N THR A 103 0.04 -4.12 11.47
CA THR A 103 1.06 -4.70 10.59
C THR A 103 0.46 -5.89 9.86
N THR A 104 0.53 -5.87 8.53
CA THR A 104 0.11 -6.99 7.69
C THR A 104 1.31 -7.58 6.96
N VAL A 105 1.52 -8.89 7.10
CA VAL A 105 2.60 -9.62 6.39
C VAL A 105 2.01 -10.36 5.19
N ILE A 106 2.49 -10.01 4.00
CA ILE A 106 2.15 -10.67 2.74
C ILE A 106 3.41 -11.34 2.19
N SER A 107 3.49 -12.65 2.39
CA SER A 107 4.62 -13.49 1.97
C SER A 107 4.34 -14.17 0.62
N ARG A 108 5.38 -14.81 0.05
CA ARG A 108 5.23 -15.65 -1.15
C ARG A 108 4.27 -16.83 -0.94
N ASP A 109 4.13 -17.30 0.30
CA ASP A 109 3.28 -18.45 0.63
C ASP A 109 1.81 -18.07 0.85
N ASN A 110 1.53 -16.80 1.22
CA ASN A 110 0.18 -16.39 1.62
C ASN A 110 -0.48 -15.34 0.70
N TYR A 111 0.25 -14.70 -0.22
CA TYR A 111 -0.30 -13.59 -1.01
C TYR A 111 -1.55 -13.99 -1.82
N LYS A 112 -1.56 -15.18 -2.40
CA LYS A 112 -2.74 -15.69 -3.14
C LYS A 112 -3.96 -15.81 -2.24
N LYS A 113 -3.77 -16.32 -1.02
CA LYS A 113 -4.86 -16.47 -0.05
C LYS A 113 -5.41 -15.13 0.43
N ILE A 114 -4.54 -14.13 0.56
CA ILE A 114 -4.92 -12.80 1.08
C ILE A 114 -5.41 -11.88 -0.03
N LEU A 115 -4.63 -11.73 -1.11
CA LEU A 115 -4.89 -10.71 -2.13
C LEU A 115 -5.82 -11.18 -3.24
N TRP A 116 -5.72 -12.43 -3.69
CA TRP A 116 -6.50 -12.90 -4.83
C TRP A 116 -8.02 -12.87 -4.66
N PRO A 117 -8.59 -13.09 -3.46
CA PRO A 117 -10.02 -12.92 -3.23
C PRO A 117 -10.51 -11.47 -3.23
N MET A 118 -9.60 -10.49 -3.11
CA MET A 118 -9.97 -9.08 -3.03
C MET A 118 -10.53 -8.59 -4.38
N PRO A 119 -11.48 -7.63 -4.34
CA PRO A 119 -11.95 -6.95 -5.55
C PRO A 119 -10.80 -6.39 -6.37
N VAL A 120 -10.89 -6.46 -7.68
CA VAL A 120 -9.84 -5.92 -8.57
C VAL A 120 -9.64 -4.41 -8.41
N SER A 121 -10.66 -3.70 -7.95
CA SER A 121 -10.59 -2.26 -7.62
C SER A 121 -9.67 -1.94 -6.45
N GLU A 122 -9.37 -2.92 -5.60
CA GLU A 122 -8.44 -2.77 -4.47
C GLU A 122 -6.98 -2.97 -4.86
N MET A 123 -6.72 -3.41 -6.10
CA MET A 123 -5.36 -3.57 -6.59
C MET A 123 -4.68 -2.21 -6.74
N PHE A 124 -3.47 -2.09 -6.21
CA PHE A 124 -2.69 -0.86 -6.38
C PHE A 124 -2.51 -0.55 -7.89
N PHE A 125 -2.64 0.70 -8.26
CA PHE A 125 -2.72 1.21 -9.64
C PHE A 125 -4.00 0.88 -10.42
N VAL A 126 -5.01 0.26 -9.83
CA VAL A 126 -6.33 0.10 -10.47
C VAL A 126 -7.26 1.23 -10.03
N GLY A 127 -7.33 2.29 -10.83
CA GLY A 127 -8.31 3.37 -10.64
C GLY A 127 -9.71 2.97 -11.10
N GLY A 128 -10.71 3.79 -10.76
CA GLY A 128 -12.13 3.49 -11.04
C GLY A 128 -12.44 3.17 -12.50
N ALA A 129 -11.83 3.87 -13.47
CA ALA A 129 -12.02 3.60 -14.89
C ALA A 129 -11.44 2.24 -15.32
N THR A 130 -10.27 1.88 -14.80
CA THR A 130 -9.64 0.57 -15.04
C THR A 130 -10.47 -0.55 -14.43
N ALA A 131 -10.91 -0.37 -13.18
CA ALA A 131 -11.79 -1.33 -12.50
C ALA A 131 -13.09 -1.58 -13.28
N GLN A 132 -13.73 -0.53 -13.79
CA GLN A 132 -14.93 -0.67 -14.61
C GLN A 132 -14.69 -1.46 -15.90
N LYS A 133 -13.56 -1.23 -16.59
CA LYS A 133 -13.20 -1.99 -17.80
C LYS A 133 -12.98 -3.46 -17.48
N LEU A 134 -12.23 -3.76 -16.42
CA LEU A 134 -11.97 -5.12 -15.97
C LEU A 134 -13.27 -5.84 -15.57
N ASN A 135 -14.11 -5.19 -14.77
CA ASN A 135 -15.39 -5.76 -14.34
C ASN A 135 -16.33 -6.04 -15.51
N LYS A 136 -16.40 -5.18 -16.54
CA LYS A 136 -17.18 -5.43 -17.78
C LYS A 136 -16.67 -6.65 -18.55
N ALA A 137 -15.40 -6.98 -18.42
CA ALA A 137 -14.80 -8.19 -19.01
C ALA A 137 -14.90 -9.44 -18.11
N GLY A 138 -15.62 -9.34 -16.96
CA GLY A 138 -15.79 -10.46 -16.02
C GLY A 138 -14.61 -10.64 -15.05
N ILE A 139 -13.65 -9.72 -15.04
CA ILE A 139 -12.49 -9.76 -14.15
C ILE A 139 -12.82 -8.96 -12.89
N MET A 140 -13.33 -9.63 -11.86
CA MET A 140 -13.87 -9.01 -10.64
C MET A 140 -12.86 -8.99 -9.50
N THR A 141 -11.91 -9.94 -9.49
CA THR A 141 -10.95 -10.12 -8.39
C THR A 141 -9.51 -10.04 -8.89
N ILE A 142 -8.59 -9.76 -7.94
CA ILE A 142 -7.14 -9.76 -8.23
C ILE A 142 -6.68 -11.13 -8.71
N GLY A 143 -7.24 -12.22 -8.18
CA GLY A 143 -6.93 -13.57 -8.62
C GLY A 143 -7.38 -13.85 -10.04
N GLN A 144 -8.54 -13.34 -10.46
CA GLN A 144 -8.98 -13.42 -11.85
C GLN A 144 -8.08 -12.61 -12.78
N LEU A 145 -7.67 -11.40 -12.35
CA LEU A 145 -6.69 -10.60 -13.08
C LEU A 145 -5.37 -11.36 -13.27
N ALA A 146 -4.85 -11.96 -12.20
CA ALA A 146 -3.60 -12.72 -12.22
C ALA A 146 -3.64 -13.97 -13.12
N GLN A 147 -4.82 -14.52 -13.35
CA GLN A 147 -5.04 -15.73 -14.17
C GLN A 147 -5.54 -15.42 -15.59
N THR A 148 -5.85 -14.15 -15.87
CA THR A 148 -6.24 -13.72 -17.22
C THR A 148 -5.01 -13.72 -18.14
N GLU A 149 -5.21 -14.10 -19.40
CA GLU A 149 -4.13 -14.07 -20.38
C GLU A 149 -3.54 -12.67 -20.52
N ARG A 150 -2.20 -12.58 -20.40
CA ARG A 150 -1.47 -11.29 -20.43
C ARG A 150 -1.77 -10.50 -21.70
N ALA A 151 -1.82 -11.18 -22.86
CA ALA A 151 -2.12 -10.56 -24.14
C ALA A 151 -3.51 -9.93 -24.18
N LEU A 152 -4.51 -10.55 -23.54
CA LEU A 152 -5.85 -9.99 -23.43
C LEU A 152 -5.86 -8.72 -22.59
N LEU A 153 -5.15 -8.70 -21.45
CA LEU A 153 -5.03 -7.51 -20.62
C LEU A 153 -4.28 -6.38 -21.35
N GLU A 154 -3.27 -6.71 -22.12
CA GLU A 154 -2.53 -5.75 -22.93
C GLU A 154 -3.40 -5.16 -24.06
N ASN A 155 -4.23 -5.96 -24.72
CA ASN A 155 -5.20 -5.48 -25.71
C ASN A 155 -6.27 -4.55 -25.09
N MET A 156 -6.68 -4.81 -23.85
CA MET A 156 -7.71 -4.03 -23.14
C MET A 156 -7.19 -2.71 -22.56
N LEU A 157 -5.97 -2.70 -22.02
CA LEU A 157 -5.43 -1.64 -21.18
C LEU A 157 -4.05 -1.13 -21.63
N GLY A 158 -3.52 -1.67 -22.73
CA GLY A 158 -2.16 -1.36 -23.21
C GLY A 158 -1.08 -1.89 -22.25
N LYS A 159 0.06 -1.22 -22.21
CA LYS A 159 1.18 -1.56 -21.32
C LYS A 159 0.77 -1.69 -19.84
N HIS A 160 -0.22 -0.90 -19.44
CA HIS A 160 -0.75 -0.97 -18.08
C HIS A 160 -1.40 -2.32 -17.76
N GLY A 161 -2.03 -2.97 -18.73
CA GLY A 161 -2.60 -4.32 -18.56
C GLY A 161 -1.53 -5.38 -18.29
N SER A 162 -0.41 -5.36 -19.04
CA SER A 162 0.73 -6.24 -18.78
C SER A 162 1.35 -6.00 -17.40
N GLN A 163 1.46 -4.74 -17.01
CA GLN A 163 1.99 -4.35 -15.70
C GLN A 163 1.09 -4.83 -14.54
N LEU A 164 -0.23 -4.68 -14.67
CA LEU A 164 -1.17 -5.18 -13.68
C LEU A 164 -1.15 -6.71 -13.56
N TYR A 165 -0.96 -7.42 -14.69
CA TYR A 165 -0.74 -8.86 -14.66
C TYR A 165 0.50 -9.23 -13.84
N ASP A 166 1.63 -8.56 -14.08
CA ASP A 166 2.88 -8.79 -13.36
C ASP A 166 2.67 -8.52 -11.86
N TYR A 167 2.09 -7.39 -11.49
CA TYR A 167 1.81 -7.03 -10.11
C TYR A 167 0.89 -8.03 -9.40
N ALA A 168 -0.21 -8.47 -10.02
CA ALA A 168 -1.13 -9.43 -9.44
C ALA A 168 -0.49 -10.81 -9.19
N ASN A 169 0.59 -11.12 -9.93
CA ASN A 169 1.42 -12.32 -9.75
C ASN A 169 2.64 -12.09 -8.83
N GLY A 170 2.79 -10.91 -8.25
CA GLY A 170 3.88 -10.57 -7.34
C GLY A 170 5.22 -10.34 -8.04
N LEU A 171 5.18 -10.03 -9.33
CA LEU A 171 6.36 -9.70 -10.14
C LEU A 171 6.53 -8.18 -10.16
N ASP A 172 7.37 -7.68 -9.28
CA ASP A 172 7.74 -6.26 -9.18
C ASP A 172 9.17 -6.18 -8.63
N ASP A 173 10.02 -5.48 -9.35
CA ASP A 173 11.45 -5.28 -9.08
C ASP A 173 11.83 -3.78 -9.03
N SER A 174 10.84 -2.90 -8.89
CA SER A 174 11.02 -1.44 -8.84
C SER A 174 11.71 -0.92 -7.58
#